data_a593402fa25fcf6b69d01ce45790f0f7
#
_entry.id   a593402fa25fcf6b69d01ce45790f0f7
#
_cell.length_a   1.000
_cell.length_b   1.000
_cell.length_c   1.000
_cell.angle_alpha   90.00
_cell.angle_beta   90.00
_cell.angle_gamma   90.00
#
_symmetry.space_group_name_H-M   'P 1'
#
loop_
_entity.id
_entity.type
_entity.pdbx_description
1 polymer ?
#
loop_
_entity_poly.entity_id
_entity_poly.type
_entity_poly.pdbx_seq_one_letter_code
_entity_poly.pdbx_strand_id
1 'polypeptide(L)'
;MTATILALVVKKALAVYPGPSSLYQGIDLSQANASDLARMIASDPNRAKATASTSTLVIMPAALSHRNTLGLAQTEEACLELLIGISMRVGSPVFDFNQMDTACSDWEEGYQSLNRFKSACDLEFGALGAVKSVNGRWLVPSLCLMVIGAIGIFANGASNIAMALCLGVPFICIGVFCMAAGRSEGITERGQQYAGECLGLKRYMEDFSNFSNRGALDLTLWNWYMVYAAAFGISEKVAREFARAYPEVNDPQWLDTYGYDSLG
;
A
#
# COMPACT_ATOMS: atom_id res chain seq x y z
N MET A 1 -1.18 0.08 0.93
CA MET A 1 -1.25 0.22 2.40
C MET A 1 -0.12 -0.53 3.11
N THR A 2 0.11 -1.83 2.86
CA THR A 2 1.19 -2.59 3.53
C THR A 2 2.57 -1.96 3.34
N ALA A 3 2.93 -1.58 2.12
CA ALA A 3 4.20 -0.89 1.85
C ALA A 3 4.32 0.46 2.58
N THR A 4 3.21 1.21 2.69
CA THR A 4 3.17 2.48 3.42
C THR A 4 3.36 2.27 4.93
N ILE A 5 2.76 1.21 5.49
CA ILE A 5 2.97 0.82 6.90
C ILE A 5 4.45 0.48 7.13
N LEU A 6 5.07 -0.29 6.24
CA LEU A 6 6.51 -0.59 6.34
C LEU A 6 7.38 0.66 6.18
N ALA A 7 7.03 1.59 5.31
CA ALA A 7 7.72 2.87 5.20
C ALA A 7 7.63 3.69 6.51
N LEU A 8 6.46 3.69 7.16
CA LEU A 8 6.28 4.32 8.47
C LEU A 8 7.11 3.64 9.58
N VAL A 9 7.31 2.31 9.49
CA VAL A 9 8.20 1.58 10.40
C VAL A 9 9.66 2.01 10.16
N VAL A 10 10.12 2.07 8.91
CA VAL A 10 11.47 2.55 8.57
C VAL A 10 11.71 3.98 9.08
N LYS A 11 10.67 4.84 9.03
CA LYS A 11 10.72 6.21 9.55
C LYS A 11 10.46 6.33 11.06
N LYS A 12 10.40 5.20 11.79
CA LYS A 12 10.16 5.15 13.24
C LYS A 12 8.85 5.79 13.71
N ALA A 13 7.88 5.95 12.82
CA ALA A 13 6.53 6.37 13.17
C ALA A 13 5.71 5.21 13.77
N LEU A 14 6.00 3.99 13.34
CA LEU A 14 5.37 2.75 13.79
C LEU A 14 6.43 1.72 14.16
N ALA A 15 6.04 0.75 14.99
CA ALA A 15 6.76 -0.50 15.16
C ALA A 15 5.81 -1.69 14.94
N VAL A 16 6.34 -2.81 14.49
CA VAL A 16 5.59 -4.04 14.23
C VAL A 16 6.23 -5.18 14.99
N TYR A 17 5.44 -5.88 15.80
CA TYR A 17 5.86 -7.03 16.58
C TYR A 17 5.06 -8.26 16.21
N PRO A 18 5.67 -9.46 16.23
CA PRO A 18 4.98 -10.69 15.87
C PRO A 18 3.99 -11.12 16.95
N GLY A 19 2.81 -11.57 16.57
CA GLY A 19 1.78 -12.10 17.47
C GLY A 19 0.72 -11.09 17.91
N PRO A 20 -0.26 -11.55 18.70
CA PRO A 20 -1.37 -10.71 19.16
C PRO A 20 -0.91 -9.71 20.25
N SER A 21 -1.61 -8.58 20.36
CA SER A 21 -1.32 -7.51 21.32
C SER A 21 -1.35 -7.99 22.79
N SER A 22 -2.12 -9.04 23.08
CA SER A 22 -2.20 -9.65 24.41
C SER A 22 -0.87 -10.22 24.91
N LEU A 23 0.07 -10.55 24.02
CA LEU A 23 1.42 -11.02 24.41
C LEU A 23 2.27 -9.91 25.05
N TYR A 24 1.93 -8.67 24.80
CA TYR A 24 2.72 -7.49 25.16
C TYR A 24 2.06 -6.65 26.25
N GLN A 25 1.01 -7.16 26.91
CA GLN A 25 0.36 -6.47 28.00
C GLN A 25 1.33 -6.16 29.15
N GLY A 26 1.38 -4.90 29.57
CA GLY A 26 2.26 -4.44 30.65
C GLY A 26 3.71 -4.17 30.22
N ILE A 27 4.04 -4.28 28.93
CA ILE A 27 5.36 -3.97 28.38
C ILE A 27 5.28 -2.64 27.63
N ASP A 28 6.20 -1.74 27.93
CA ASP A 28 6.36 -0.52 27.14
C ASP A 28 7.12 -0.84 25.84
N LEU A 29 6.36 -1.11 24.78
CA LEU A 29 6.90 -1.44 23.48
C LEU A 29 7.58 -0.27 22.77
N SER A 30 7.43 0.96 23.26
CA SER A 30 8.10 2.13 22.68
C SER A 30 9.59 2.19 23.04
N GLN A 31 10.01 1.45 24.06
CA GLN A 31 11.38 1.39 24.55
C GLN A 31 11.93 -0.05 24.67
N ALA A 32 11.14 -1.04 24.24
CA ALA A 32 11.50 -2.43 24.39
C ALA A 32 12.58 -2.85 23.39
N ASN A 33 13.62 -3.57 23.86
CA ASN A 33 14.63 -4.17 23.02
C ASN A 33 14.09 -5.41 22.30
N ALA A 34 14.41 -5.55 21.03
CA ALA A 34 13.97 -6.68 20.21
C ALA A 34 14.46 -8.03 20.75
N SER A 35 15.69 -8.08 21.32
CA SER A 35 16.24 -9.30 21.92
C SER A 35 15.54 -9.73 23.20
N ASP A 36 15.16 -8.80 24.06
CA ASP A 36 14.46 -9.13 25.29
C ASP A 36 13.06 -9.66 24.99
N LEU A 37 12.38 -9.07 24.00
CA LEU A 37 11.12 -9.55 23.50
C LEU A 37 11.24 -10.93 22.83
N ALA A 38 12.26 -11.14 22.00
CA ALA A 38 12.51 -12.44 21.36
C ALA A 38 12.80 -13.54 22.40
N ARG A 39 13.60 -13.25 23.44
CA ARG A 39 13.83 -14.19 24.55
C ARG A 39 12.56 -14.50 25.33
N MET A 40 11.75 -13.49 25.61
CA MET A 40 10.48 -13.67 26.29
C MET A 40 9.51 -14.54 25.48
N ILE A 41 9.46 -14.36 24.17
CA ILE A 41 8.64 -15.17 23.26
C ILE A 41 9.19 -16.59 23.18
N ALA A 42 10.51 -16.77 23.02
CA ALA A 42 11.15 -18.07 22.90
C ALA A 42 11.08 -18.90 24.20
N SER A 43 10.95 -18.27 25.38
CA SER A 43 10.83 -18.95 26.65
C SER A 43 9.49 -19.69 26.86
N ASP A 44 8.44 -19.35 26.07
CA ASP A 44 7.13 -19.95 26.20
C ASP A 44 6.64 -20.53 24.84
N PRO A 45 6.50 -21.86 24.72
CA PRO A 45 6.05 -22.51 23.49
C PRO A 45 4.66 -22.07 23.00
N ASN A 46 3.78 -21.65 23.93
CA ASN A 46 2.45 -21.14 23.57
C ASN A 46 2.54 -19.76 22.94
N ARG A 47 3.43 -18.90 23.44
CA ARG A 47 3.73 -17.60 22.85
C ARG A 47 4.35 -17.74 21.46
N ALA A 48 5.29 -18.65 21.29
CA ALA A 48 5.91 -18.93 19.99
C ALA A 48 4.89 -19.38 18.92
N LYS A 49 3.85 -20.15 19.30
CA LYS A 49 2.75 -20.50 18.38
C LYS A 49 1.84 -19.31 18.07
N ALA A 50 1.57 -18.47 19.05
CA ALA A 50 0.71 -17.29 18.90
C ALA A 50 1.34 -16.24 17.98
N THR A 51 2.68 -16.15 17.90
CA THR A 51 3.38 -15.19 17.02
C THR A 51 3.11 -15.41 15.53
N ALA A 52 2.75 -16.63 15.12
CA ALA A 52 2.43 -16.95 13.73
C ALA A 52 1.01 -16.53 13.29
N SER A 53 0.13 -16.15 14.22
CA SER A 53 -1.30 -15.94 13.93
C SER A 53 -1.63 -14.53 13.45
N THR A 54 -0.91 -13.51 13.94
CA THR A 54 -1.16 -12.10 13.63
C THR A 54 0.08 -11.27 13.94
N SER A 55 0.02 -9.96 13.73
CA SER A 55 1.06 -9.01 14.13
C SER A 55 0.45 -7.85 14.90
N THR A 56 1.23 -7.31 15.83
CA THR A 56 0.88 -6.15 16.66
C THR A 56 1.55 -4.91 16.10
N LEU A 57 0.75 -3.86 15.89
CA LEU A 57 1.19 -2.53 15.52
C LEU A 57 1.30 -1.66 16.77
N VAL A 58 2.35 -0.86 16.83
CA VAL A 58 2.58 0.13 17.88
C VAL A 58 2.76 1.49 17.23
N ILE A 59 1.96 2.47 17.64
CA ILE A 59 2.15 3.86 17.23
C ILE A 59 3.19 4.46 18.17
N MET A 60 4.33 4.87 17.60
CA MET A 60 5.44 5.41 18.38
C MET A 60 5.10 6.81 18.93
N PRO A 61 5.57 7.18 20.14
CA PRO A 61 5.33 8.49 20.72
C PRO A 61 5.77 9.67 19.82
N ALA A 62 6.84 9.48 19.04
CA ALA A 62 7.32 10.46 18.06
C ALA A 62 6.27 10.78 16.99
N ALA A 63 5.50 9.77 16.55
CA ALA A 63 4.43 9.96 15.58
C ALA A 63 3.24 10.76 16.12
N LEU A 64 3.05 10.77 17.44
CA LEU A 64 1.97 11.51 18.10
C LEU A 64 2.37 12.95 18.44
N SER A 65 3.61 13.17 18.88
CA SER A 65 4.07 14.45 19.42
C SER A 65 4.98 15.26 18.50
N HIS A 66 5.73 14.60 17.60
CA HIS A 66 6.79 15.23 16.79
C HIS A 66 6.73 14.82 15.32
N ARG A 67 5.54 14.76 14.71
CA ARG A 67 5.33 14.33 13.31
C ARG A 67 6.21 15.07 12.30
N ASN A 68 6.39 16.38 12.49
CA ASN A 68 7.14 17.21 11.57
C ASN A 68 8.63 16.83 11.44
N THR A 69 9.18 16.13 12.43
CA THR A 69 10.57 15.68 12.42
C THR A 69 10.78 14.39 11.66
N LEU A 70 9.71 13.63 11.39
CA LEU A 70 9.78 12.32 10.73
C LEU A 70 9.85 12.41 9.20
N GLY A 71 9.67 13.60 8.62
CA GLY A 71 9.74 13.79 7.16
C GLY A 71 8.75 12.90 6.39
N LEU A 72 7.51 12.80 6.88
CA LEU A 72 6.48 11.97 6.27
C LEU A 72 6.02 12.55 4.94
N ALA A 73 5.81 11.70 3.94
CA ALA A 73 5.13 12.06 2.71
C ALA A 73 3.62 12.19 2.97
N GLN A 74 2.89 12.84 2.08
CA GLN A 74 1.45 13.07 2.24
C GLN A 74 0.65 11.75 2.35
N THR A 75 1.03 10.75 1.58
CA THR A 75 0.46 9.40 1.66
C THR A 75 0.76 8.72 3.00
N GLU A 76 1.99 8.86 3.51
CA GLU A 76 2.39 8.30 4.80
C GLU A 76 1.65 8.97 5.96
N GLU A 77 1.49 10.30 5.89
CA GLU A 77 0.75 11.06 6.88
C GLU A 77 -0.73 10.66 6.92
N ALA A 78 -1.38 10.54 5.76
CA ALA A 78 -2.77 10.09 5.67
C ALA A 78 -2.95 8.64 6.17
N CYS A 79 -1.98 7.76 5.94
CA CYS A 79 -1.96 6.40 6.48
C CYS A 79 -1.81 6.41 8.00
N LEU A 80 -0.91 7.23 8.53
CA LEU A 80 -0.72 7.37 9.98
C LEU A 80 -1.98 7.92 10.66
N GLU A 81 -2.65 8.91 10.09
CA GLU A 81 -3.93 9.42 10.60
C GLU A 81 -5.02 8.35 10.65
N LEU A 82 -5.12 7.51 9.61
CA LEU A 82 -6.03 6.37 9.61
C LEU A 82 -5.73 5.40 10.76
N LEU A 83 -4.44 5.06 10.97
CA LEU A 83 -4.03 4.17 12.06
C LEU A 83 -4.26 4.77 13.45
N ILE A 84 -4.06 6.09 13.62
CA ILE A 84 -4.41 6.79 14.87
C ILE A 84 -5.92 6.75 15.11
N GLY A 85 -6.74 6.95 14.10
CA GLY A 85 -8.19 6.79 14.22
C GLY A 85 -8.59 5.38 14.69
N ILE A 86 -7.93 4.35 14.17
CA ILE A 86 -8.13 2.95 14.60
C ILE A 86 -7.70 2.79 16.07
N SER A 87 -6.53 3.31 16.45
CA SER A 87 -6.02 3.22 17.83
C SER A 87 -6.94 3.86 18.84
N MET A 88 -7.57 4.98 18.50
CA MET A 88 -8.57 5.65 19.33
C MET A 88 -9.82 4.78 19.55
N ARG A 89 -10.25 4.04 18.53
CA ARG A 89 -11.38 3.11 18.64
C ARG A 89 -11.04 1.85 19.43
N VAL A 90 -9.83 1.33 19.29
CA VAL A 90 -9.33 0.21 20.12
C VAL A 90 -9.08 0.65 21.56
N GLY A 91 -8.81 1.95 21.78
CA GLY A 91 -8.50 2.52 23.10
C GLY A 91 -7.04 2.32 23.51
N SER A 92 -6.15 1.95 22.55
CA SER A 92 -4.73 1.71 22.82
C SER A 92 -3.88 2.08 21.59
N PRO A 93 -2.69 2.66 21.79
CA PRO A 93 -1.72 2.85 20.72
C PRO A 93 -1.04 1.54 20.27
N VAL A 94 -1.28 0.45 21.02
CA VAL A 94 -0.80 -0.91 20.75
C VAL A 94 -2.00 -1.79 20.42
N PHE A 95 -2.08 -2.29 19.19
CA PHE A 95 -3.19 -3.12 18.73
C PHE A 95 -2.74 -4.11 17.66
N ASP A 96 -3.40 -5.25 17.57
CA ASP A 96 -3.13 -6.25 16.54
C ASP A 96 -4.09 -6.13 15.34
N PHE A 97 -3.78 -6.85 14.26
CA PHE A 97 -4.60 -6.81 13.05
C PHE A 97 -6.03 -7.32 13.27
N ASN A 98 -6.26 -8.22 14.23
CA ASN A 98 -7.62 -8.72 14.52
C ASN A 98 -8.44 -7.62 15.21
N GLN A 99 -7.81 -6.88 16.15
CA GLN A 99 -8.44 -5.71 16.79
C GLN A 99 -8.70 -4.60 15.78
N MET A 100 -7.77 -4.39 14.84
CA MET A 100 -7.94 -3.44 13.74
C MET A 100 -9.14 -3.82 12.86
N ASP A 101 -9.28 -5.09 12.47
CA ASP A 101 -10.39 -5.59 11.66
C ASP A 101 -11.73 -5.38 12.38
N THR A 102 -11.78 -5.72 13.67
CA THR A 102 -12.96 -5.49 14.51
C THR A 102 -13.30 -4.00 14.63
N ALA A 103 -12.30 -3.14 14.82
CA ALA A 103 -12.50 -1.69 14.93
C ALA A 103 -12.98 -1.06 13.61
N CYS A 104 -12.60 -1.65 12.47
CA CYS A 104 -12.99 -1.16 11.13
C CYS A 104 -14.37 -1.65 10.69
N SER A 105 -14.89 -2.77 11.22
CA SER A 105 -16.11 -3.40 10.74
C SER A 105 -17.35 -2.49 10.83
N ASP A 106 -17.45 -1.64 11.86
CA ASP A 106 -18.59 -0.74 12.11
C ASP A 106 -18.17 0.75 12.16
N TRP A 107 -17.19 1.13 11.32
CA TRP A 107 -16.64 2.48 11.35
C TRP A 107 -17.05 3.29 10.11
N GLU A 108 -18.17 4.00 10.21
CA GLU A 108 -18.69 4.84 9.12
C GLU A 108 -17.71 5.99 8.77
N GLU A 109 -17.11 6.63 9.77
CA GLU A 109 -16.10 7.69 9.55
C GLU A 109 -14.77 7.15 9.01
N GLY A 110 -14.48 5.88 9.19
CA GLY A 110 -13.28 5.21 8.68
C GLY A 110 -13.21 5.22 7.16
N TYR A 111 -14.36 5.19 6.51
CA TYR A 111 -14.45 5.34 5.05
C TYR A 111 -13.89 6.69 4.57
N GLN A 112 -14.14 7.77 5.31
CA GLN A 112 -13.61 9.10 4.99
C GLN A 112 -12.08 9.12 5.14
N SER A 113 -11.55 8.53 6.23
CA SER A 113 -10.10 8.43 6.46
C SER A 113 -9.42 7.57 5.40
N LEU A 114 -10.05 6.46 4.99
CA LEU A 114 -9.57 5.62 3.89
C LEU A 114 -9.59 6.38 2.55
N ASN A 115 -10.62 7.18 2.30
CA ASN A 115 -10.70 8.00 1.08
C ASN A 115 -9.64 9.11 1.08
N ARG A 116 -9.32 9.71 2.24
CA ARG A 116 -8.19 10.66 2.35
C ARG A 116 -6.87 9.99 1.98
N PHE A 117 -6.62 8.79 2.50
CA PHE A 117 -5.44 8.02 2.14
C PHE A 117 -5.39 7.72 0.63
N LYS A 118 -6.49 7.27 0.02
CA LYS A 118 -6.57 7.04 -1.43
C LYS A 118 -6.30 8.32 -2.22
N SER A 119 -6.94 9.43 -1.82
CA SER A 119 -6.74 10.72 -2.48
C SER A 119 -5.30 11.21 -2.37
N ALA A 120 -4.62 11.00 -1.23
CA ALA A 120 -3.21 11.31 -1.07
C ALA A 120 -2.32 10.47 -2.02
N CYS A 121 -2.62 9.17 -2.16
CA CYS A 121 -1.94 8.30 -3.14
C CYS A 121 -2.13 8.81 -4.57
N ASP A 122 -3.37 9.17 -4.93
CA ASP A 122 -3.69 9.66 -6.28
C ASP A 122 -3.00 11.00 -6.58
N LEU A 123 -2.93 11.89 -5.59
CA LEU A 123 -2.23 13.18 -5.71
C LEU A 123 -0.71 13.00 -5.88
N GLU A 124 -0.08 12.18 -5.07
CA GLU A 124 1.36 11.90 -5.19
C GLU A 124 1.66 11.20 -6.51
N PHE A 125 0.86 10.21 -6.89
CA PHE A 125 1.00 9.53 -8.19
C PHE A 125 0.81 10.50 -9.36
N GLY A 126 -0.20 11.37 -9.29
CA GLY A 126 -0.44 12.41 -10.28
C GLY A 126 0.72 13.41 -10.42
N ALA A 127 1.35 13.77 -9.29
CA ALA A 127 2.52 14.67 -9.27
C ALA A 127 3.75 14.08 -9.99
N LEU A 128 3.86 12.75 -10.10
CA LEU A 128 4.92 12.11 -10.88
C LEU A 128 4.79 12.40 -12.39
N GLY A 129 3.60 12.77 -12.86
CA GLY A 129 3.33 12.98 -14.29
C GLY A 129 3.53 11.71 -15.14
N ALA A 130 3.41 10.54 -14.51
CA ALA A 130 3.62 9.24 -15.14
C ALA A 130 2.48 8.86 -16.09
N VAL A 131 1.30 9.40 -15.86
CA VAL A 131 0.07 9.11 -16.62
C VAL A 131 -0.51 10.40 -17.17
N LYS A 132 -0.99 10.35 -18.39
CA LYS A 132 -1.70 11.45 -19.06
C LYS A 132 -3.10 11.00 -19.42
N SER A 133 -4.10 11.77 -19.02
CA SER A 133 -5.47 11.57 -19.49
C SER A 133 -5.56 11.85 -20.99
N VAL A 134 -6.01 10.87 -21.76
CA VAL A 134 -6.20 10.97 -23.23
C VAL A 134 -7.65 11.48 -23.55
N ASN A 135 -8.37 11.92 -22.56
CA ASN A 135 -9.82 12.16 -22.55
C ASN A 135 -10.36 13.17 -23.59
N GLY A 136 -9.54 13.98 -24.25
CA GLY A 136 -10.08 15.06 -25.11
C GLY A 136 -10.44 14.65 -26.53
N ARG A 137 -9.78 13.65 -27.09
CA ARG A 137 -9.83 13.37 -28.53
C ARG A 137 -11.10 12.64 -28.98
N TRP A 138 -11.67 11.79 -28.12
CA TRP A 138 -12.84 10.96 -28.44
C TRP A 138 -14.17 11.51 -27.91
N LEU A 139 -14.13 12.54 -27.07
CA LEU A 139 -15.31 13.12 -26.43
C LEU A 139 -16.24 13.79 -27.47
N VAL A 140 -15.67 14.57 -28.38
CA VAL A 140 -16.44 15.27 -29.41
C VAL A 140 -17.07 14.28 -30.39
N PRO A 141 -16.36 13.34 -31.03
CA PRO A 141 -16.96 12.38 -31.95
C PRO A 141 -17.99 11.46 -31.27
N SER A 142 -17.78 11.05 -30.02
CA SER A 142 -18.77 10.24 -29.30
C SER A 142 -20.05 11.00 -29.01
N LEU A 143 -19.95 12.27 -28.63
CA LEU A 143 -21.12 13.15 -28.43
C LEU A 143 -21.91 13.35 -29.75
N CYS A 144 -21.20 13.59 -30.84
CA CYS A 144 -21.83 13.72 -32.18
C CYS A 144 -22.60 12.44 -32.56
N LEU A 145 -22.02 11.26 -32.35
CA LEU A 145 -22.68 9.97 -32.61
C LEU A 145 -23.96 9.79 -31.77
N MET A 146 -23.92 10.17 -30.49
CA MET A 146 -25.09 10.08 -29.61
C MET A 146 -26.20 11.04 -30.08
N VAL A 147 -25.84 12.25 -30.49
CA VAL A 147 -26.81 13.25 -31.02
C VAL A 147 -27.43 12.77 -32.34
N ILE A 148 -26.62 12.23 -33.25
CA ILE A 148 -27.13 11.64 -34.52
C ILE A 148 -28.09 10.49 -34.23
N GLY A 149 -27.76 9.60 -33.30
CA GLY A 149 -28.63 8.51 -32.86
C GLY A 149 -29.97 9.00 -32.28
N ALA A 150 -29.91 10.03 -31.42
CA ALA A 150 -31.09 10.63 -30.85
C ALA A 150 -32.00 11.30 -31.93
N ILE A 151 -31.41 12.04 -32.86
CA ILE A 151 -32.15 12.63 -34.00
C ILE A 151 -32.80 11.53 -34.85
N GLY A 152 -32.08 10.43 -35.11
CA GLY A 152 -32.61 9.29 -35.85
C GLY A 152 -33.83 8.66 -35.20
N ILE A 153 -33.85 8.54 -33.88
CA ILE A 153 -35.02 8.05 -33.12
C ILE A 153 -36.18 9.04 -33.22
N PHE A 154 -35.92 10.32 -32.99
CA PHE A 154 -36.97 11.33 -33.00
C PHE A 154 -37.59 11.53 -34.40
N ALA A 155 -36.76 11.57 -35.45
CA ALA A 155 -37.24 11.79 -36.81
C ALA A 155 -38.10 10.63 -37.37
N ASN A 156 -37.78 9.38 -37.00
CA ASN A 156 -38.46 8.18 -37.51
C ASN A 156 -39.45 7.58 -36.53
N GLY A 157 -39.44 7.98 -35.26
CA GLY A 157 -40.25 7.38 -34.20
C GLY A 157 -41.77 7.50 -34.44
N ALA A 158 -42.21 8.57 -35.09
CA ALA A 158 -43.62 8.79 -35.42
C ALA A 158 -44.08 7.98 -36.64
N SER A 159 -43.19 7.63 -37.57
CA SER A 159 -43.50 6.99 -38.85
C SER A 159 -43.20 5.48 -38.83
N ASN A 160 -42.14 5.06 -38.22
CA ASN A 160 -41.74 3.63 -38.18
C ASN A 160 -40.80 3.36 -37.01
N ILE A 161 -41.37 2.82 -35.91
CA ILE A 161 -40.66 2.53 -34.67
C ILE A 161 -39.50 1.53 -34.89
N ALA A 162 -39.70 0.55 -35.78
CA ALA A 162 -38.66 -0.46 -36.05
C ALA A 162 -37.43 0.19 -36.68
N MET A 163 -37.63 1.11 -37.63
CA MET A 163 -36.55 1.82 -38.31
C MET A 163 -35.84 2.83 -37.38
N ALA A 164 -36.59 3.49 -36.51
CA ALA A 164 -36.06 4.39 -35.49
C ALA A 164 -35.12 3.63 -34.51
N LEU A 165 -35.52 2.45 -34.05
CA LEU A 165 -34.72 1.62 -33.17
C LEU A 165 -33.49 1.02 -33.87
N CYS A 166 -33.64 0.50 -35.10
CA CYS A 166 -32.54 -0.10 -35.84
C CYS A 166 -31.43 0.88 -36.22
N LEU A 167 -31.78 2.16 -36.45
CA LEU A 167 -30.79 3.19 -36.79
C LEU A 167 -30.29 3.95 -35.56
N GLY A 168 -31.17 4.34 -34.65
CA GLY A 168 -30.80 5.20 -33.51
C GLY A 168 -30.04 4.49 -32.40
N VAL A 169 -30.47 3.30 -32.01
CA VAL A 169 -29.86 2.57 -30.88
C VAL A 169 -28.38 2.20 -31.14
N PRO A 170 -27.98 1.67 -32.33
CA PRO A 170 -26.58 1.38 -32.59
C PRO A 170 -25.66 2.59 -32.48
N PHE A 171 -26.09 3.76 -33.01
CA PHE A 171 -25.30 4.99 -32.93
C PHE A 171 -25.13 5.47 -31.49
N ILE A 172 -26.16 5.38 -30.66
CA ILE A 172 -26.05 5.70 -29.23
C ILE A 172 -25.11 4.71 -28.53
N CYS A 173 -25.25 3.40 -28.77
CA CYS A 173 -24.39 2.37 -28.20
C CYS A 173 -22.91 2.57 -28.58
N ILE A 174 -22.62 2.84 -29.86
CA ILE A 174 -21.27 3.14 -30.33
C ILE A 174 -20.76 4.42 -29.68
N GLY A 175 -21.57 5.48 -29.59
CA GLY A 175 -21.20 6.72 -28.90
C GLY A 175 -20.84 6.50 -27.43
N VAL A 176 -21.64 5.72 -26.69
CA VAL A 176 -21.36 5.36 -25.29
C VAL A 176 -20.09 4.51 -25.18
N PHE A 177 -19.92 3.53 -26.07
CA PHE A 177 -18.72 2.71 -26.11
C PHE A 177 -17.46 3.52 -26.40
N CYS A 178 -17.49 4.43 -27.38
CA CYS A 178 -16.41 5.35 -27.69
C CYS A 178 -16.09 6.30 -26.54
N MET A 179 -17.12 6.76 -25.80
CA MET A 179 -16.93 7.60 -24.61
C MET A 179 -16.27 6.80 -23.46
N ALA A 180 -16.67 5.56 -23.25
CA ALA A 180 -16.08 4.68 -22.25
C ALA A 180 -14.63 4.31 -22.60
N ALA A 181 -14.37 3.94 -23.87
CA ALA A 181 -13.03 3.60 -24.37
C ALA A 181 -12.11 4.84 -24.42
N GLY A 182 -12.66 6.03 -24.62
CA GLY A 182 -11.90 7.29 -24.66
C GLY A 182 -11.43 7.78 -23.27
N ARG A 183 -11.86 7.16 -22.18
CA ARG A 183 -11.36 7.40 -20.81
C ARG A 183 -10.09 6.59 -20.50
N SER A 184 -9.32 6.23 -21.50
CA SER A 184 -8.06 5.54 -21.29
C SER A 184 -6.97 6.52 -20.83
N GLU A 185 -6.24 6.13 -19.81
CA GLU A 185 -5.02 6.79 -19.38
C GLU A 185 -3.86 6.30 -20.24
N GLY A 186 -3.10 7.21 -20.80
CA GLY A 186 -1.90 6.92 -21.56
C GLY A 186 -0.66 7.09 -20.68
N ILE A 187 0.27 6.16 -20.76
CA ILE A 187 1.56 6.28 -20.06
C ILE A 187 2.41 7.33 -20.79
N THR A 188 2.97 8.28 -20.05
CA THR A 188 3.91 9.29 -20.58
C THR A 188 5.31 8.70 -20.75
N GLU A 189 6.24 9.42 -21.42
CA GLU A 189 7.64 9.01 -21.51
C GLU A 189 8.27 8.87 -20.11
N ARG A 190 7.97 9.80 -19.19
CA ARG A 190 8.36 9.68 -17.78
C ARG A 190 7.78 8.44 -17.11
N GLY A 191 6.51 8.14 -17.38
CA GLY A 191 5.85 6.95 -16.86
C GLY A 191 6.50 5.66 -17.37
N GLN A 192 6.93 5.63 -18.64
CA GLN A 192 7.66 4.49 -19.19
C GLN A 192 9.03 4.32 -18.53
N GLN A 193 9.73 5.44 -18.27
CA GLN A 193 11.01 5.41 -17.56
C GLN A 193 10.82 4.85 -16.14
N TYR A 194 9.89 5.40 -15.34
CA TYR A 194 9.59 4.89 -14.00
C TYR A 194 9.16 3.43 -14.00
N ALA A 195 8.33 3.03 -14.97
CA ALA A 195 7.94 1.63 -15.11
C ALA A 195 9.16 0.71 -15.40
N GLY A 196 10.08 1.18 -16.23
CA GLY A 196 11.35 0.47 -16.52
C GLY A 196 12.23 0.33 -15.28
N GLU A 197 12.40 1.41 -14.51
CA GLU A 197 13.17 1.42 -13.25
C GLU A 197 12.54 0.49 -12.20
N CYS A 198 11.21 0.57 -12.01
CA CYS A 198 10.48 -0.30 -11.10
C CYS A 198 10.56 -1.77 -11.49
N LEU A 199 10.43 -2.09 -12.80
CA LEU A 199 10.57 -3.46 -13.30
C LEU A 199 12.00 -3.96 -13.15
N GLY A 200 12.99 -3.10 -13.39
CA GLY A 200 14.41 -3.40 -13.17
C GLY A 200 14.68 -3.74 -11.72
N LEU A 201 14.20 -2.90 -10.78
CA LEU A 201 14.33 -3.14 -9.35
C LEU A 201 13.61 -4.42 -8.93
N LYS A 202 12.38 -4.66 -9.41
CA LYS A 202 11.65 -5.89 -9.12
C LYS A 202 12.42 -7.13 -9.56
N ARG A 203 12.92 -7.15 -10.82
CA ARG A 203 13.73 -8.27 -11.33
C ARG A 203 15.01 -8.46 -10.55
N TYR A 204 15.69 -7.36 -10.21
CA TYR A 204 16.86 -7.40 -9.34
C TYR A 204 16.56 -8.04 -7.99
N MET A 205 15.43 -7.72 -7.37
CA MET A 205 14.97 -8.33 -6.12
C MET A 205 14.55 -9.79 -6.27
N GLU A 206 14.00 -10.19 -7.42
CA GLU A 206 13.60 -11.57 -7.71
C GLU A 206 14.79 -12.48 -8.02
N ASP A 207 15.89 -11.92 -8.54
CA ASP A 207 17.11 -12.63 -8.93
C ASP A 207 18.15 -12.66 -7.78
N PHE A 208 17.64 -12.74 -6.56
CA PHE A 208 18.42 -12.74 -5.32
C PHE A 208 19.35 -13.96 -5.12
N SER A 209 19.45 -14.87 -6.09
CA SER A 209 20.32 -16.04 -6.02
C SER A 209 21.82 -15.72 -5.86
N ASN A 210 22.23 -14.44 -5.96
CA ASN A 210 23.63 -14.00 -5.91
C ASN A 210 24.01 -13.21 -4.64
N PHE A 211 23.19 -13.24 -3.58
CA PHE A 211 23.48 -12.51 -2.32
C PHE A 211 24.65 -13.05 -1.50
N SER A 212 25.10 -14.28 -1.73
CA SER A 212 26.16 -14.94 -0.97
C SER A 212 27.53 -14.22 -0.96
N ASN A 213 27.69 -13.16 -1.77
CA ASN A 213 28.95 -12.42 -1.90
C ASN A 213 28.88 -10.94 -1.50
N ARG A 214 27.78 -10.46 -0.90
CA ARG A 214 27.60 -9.04 -0.56
C ARG A 214 27.75 -8.84 0.95
N GLY A 215 28.55 -7.84 1.35
CA GLY A 215 28.86 -7.57 2.74
C GLY A 215 27.76 -6.76 3.48
N ALA A 216 28.04 -6.44 4.74
CA ALA A 216 27.15 -5.76 5.70
C ALA A 216 26.50 -4.43 5.21
N LEU A 217 27.01 -3.81 4.16
CA LEU A 217 26.43 -2.61 3.54
C LEU A 217 25.02 -2.83 2.96
N ASP A 218 24.72 -4.05 2.54
CA ASP A 218 23.39 -4.37 1.99
C ASP A 218 22.32 -4.48 3.09
N LEU A 219 22.71 -4.68 4.33
CA LEU A 219 21.81 -4.75 5.48
C LEU A 219 21.16 -3.39 5.82
N THR A 220 21.89 -2.30 5.64
CA THR A 220 21.36 -0.93 5.85
C THR A 220 20.25 -0.59 4.85
N LEU A 221 20.33 -1.16 3.65
CA LEU A 221 19.31 -0.96 2.62
C LEU A 221 18.13 -1.93 2.77
N TRP A 222 18.25 -2.97 3.62
CA TRP A 222 17.27 -4.03 3.78
C TRP A 222 15.88 -3.52 4.14
N ASN A 223 15.79 -2.54 5.03
CA ASN A 223 14.52 -1.97 5.45
C ASN A 223 13.73 -1.39 4.27
N TRP A 224 14.39 -0.64 3.39
CA TRP A 224 13.78 -0.10 2.18
C TRP A 224 13.49 -1.18 1.14
N TYR A 225 14.34 -2.20 1.03
CA TYR A 225 14.08 -3.34 0.15
C TYR A 225 12.79 -4.05 0.53
N MET A 226 12.50 -4.21 1.81
CA MET A 226 11.23 -4.81 2.26
C MET A 226 10.02 -3.94 1.93
N VAL A 227 10.14 -2.61 1.99
CA VAL A 227 9.08 -1.68 1.55
C VAL A 227 8.78 -1.87 0.06
N TYR A 228 9.81 -1.89 -0.77
CA TYR A 228 9.65 -2.12 -2.22
C TYR A 228 9.16 -3.54 -2.53
N ALA A 229 9.69 -4.55 -1.84
CA ALA A 229 9.24 -5.93 -2.01
C ALA A 229 7.74 -6.09 -1.68
N ALA A 230 7.26 -5.42 -0.65
CA ALA A 230 5.84 -5.38 -0.31
C ALA A 230 5.01 -4.64 -1.37
N ALA A 231 5.52 -3.52 -1.91
CA ALA A 231 4.86 -2.80 -2.99
C ALA A 231 4.74 -3.64 -4.28
N PHE A 232 5.76 -4.45 -4.58
CA PHE A 232 5.77 -5.35 -5.75
C PHE A 232 5.07 -6.70 -5.52
N GLY A 233 4.63 -6.99 -4.29
CA GLY A 233 3.97 -8.25 -3.93
C GLY A 233 4.92 -9.46 -3.89
N ILE A 234 6.21 -9.25 -3.67
CA ILE A 234 7.26 -10.29 -3.62
C ILE A 234 7.94 -10.41 -2.25
N SER A 235 7.40 -9.76 -1.22
CA SER A 235 8.02 -9.70 0.12
C SER A 235 8.31 -11.06 0.73
N GLU A 236 7.42 -12.04 0.59
CA GLU A 236 7.61 -13.39 1.13
C GLU A 236 8.79 -14.12 0.45
N LYS A 237 8.92 -13.99 -0.88
CA LYS A 237 10.03 -14.58 -1.62
C LYS A 237 11.34 -13.95 -1.18
N VAL A 238 11.39 -12.62 -1.14
CA VAL A 238 12.57 -11.84 -0.74
C VAL A 238 12.98 -12.16 0.69
N ALA A 239 12.05 -12.21 1.64
CA ALA A 239 12.34 -12.56 3.04
C ALA A 239 12.90 -13.97 3.18
N ARG A 240 12.36 -14.96 2.45
CA ARG A 240 12.90 -16.35 2.48
C ARG A 240 14.31 -16.45 1.92
N GLU A 241 14.59 -15.79 0.82
CA GLU A 241 15.94 -15.81 0.21
C GLU A 241 16.95 -15.09 1.12
N PHE A 242 16.54 -13.98 1.75
CA PHE A 242 17.37 -13.27 2.72
C PHE A 242 17.69 -14.15 3.95
N ALA A 243 16.71 -14.81 4.55
CA ALA A 243 16.93 -15.70 5.69
C ALA A 243 17.82 -16.89 5.35
N ARG A 244 17.87 -17.32 4.07
CA ARG A 244 18.82 -18.34 3.60
C ARG A 244 20.23 -17.81 3.42
N ALA A 245 20.36 -16.58 2.91
CA ALA A 245 21.65 -15.93 2.68
C ALA A 245 22.33 -15.51 3.99
N TYR A 246 21.53 -15.09 4.97
CA TYR A 246 21.97 -14.59 6.27
C TYR A 246 21.26 -15.35 7.41
N PRO A 247 21.65 -16.59 7.73
CA PRO A 247 21.01 -17.36 8.80
C PRO A 247 21.16 -16.69 10.19
N GLU A 248 22.14 -15.82 10.33
CA GLU A 248 22.40 -15.04 11.56
C GLU A 248 21.26 -14.05 11.88
N VAL A 249 20.47 -13.62 10.90
CA VAL A 249 19.30 -12.77 11.10
C VAL A 249 18.24 -13.40 12.01
N ASN A 250 18.26 -14.74 12.14
CA ASN A 250 17.39 -15.45 13.06
C ASN A 250 17.95 -15.48 14.49
N ASP A 251 19.19 -14.99 14.71
CA ASP A 251 19.78 -14.87 16.05
C ASP A 251 19.30 -13.57 16.72
N PRO A 252 18.65 -13.65 17.89
CA PRO A 252 18.24 -12.47 18.65
C PRO A 252 19.37 -11.49 18.96
N GLN A 253 20.59 -12.00 19.20
CA GLN A 253 21.76 -11.14 19.46
C GLN A 253 22.20 -10.34 18.24
N TRP A 254 22.04 -10.92 17.06
CA TRP A 254 22.33 -10.25 15.81
C TRP A 254 21.35 -9.10 15.55
N LEU A 255 20.06 -9.33 15.81
CA LEU A 255 19.01 -8.31 15.70
C LEU A 255 19.27 -7.11 16.62
N ASP A 256 19.84 -7.31 17.81
CA ASP A 256 20.21 -6.20 18.70
C ASP A 256 21.40 -5.39 18.17
N THR A 257 22.38 -6.07 17.58
CA THR A 257 23.61 -5.39 17.15
C THR A 257 23.41 -4.64 15.84
N TYR A 258 22.66 -5.20 14.90
CA TYR A 258 22.50 -4.67 13.54
C TYR A 258 21.07 -4.19 13.20
N GLY A 259 20.06 -4.72 13.88
CA GLY A 259 18.68 -4.31 13.69
C GLY A 259 18.40 -2.93 14.28
N TYR A 260 19.07 -2.55 15.36
CA TYR A 260 18.93 -1.24 16.01
C TYR A 260 19.74 -0.15 15.32
N ASP A 261 20.96 -0.43 14.88
CA ASP A 261 21.78 0.54 14.14
C ASP A 261 21.24 0.82 12.75
N SER A 262 20.54 -0.13 12.13
CA SER A 262 19.85 0.07 10.86
C SER A 262 18.50 0.79 11.00
N LEU A 263 17.96 0.86 12.23
CA LEU A 263 16.79 1.64 12.61
C LEU A 263 17.17 2.99 13.27
N GLY A 264 18.48 3.24 13.49
CA GLY A 264 19.07 4.44 14.10
C GLY A 264 19.11 5.68 13.22
#